data_7c6dda7649799e577a977751b7b6ab19
#
_entry.id   7c6dda7649799e577a977751b7b6ab19
#
_cell.length_a   1.000
_cell.length_b   1.000
_cell.length_c   1.000
_cell.angle_alpha   90.00
_cell.angle_beta   90.00
_cell.angle_gamma   90.00
#
_symmetry.space_group_name_H-M   'P 1'
#
loop_
_entity.id
_entity.type
_entity.pdbx_description
1 polymer ?
#
loop_
_entity_poly.entity_id
_entity_poly.type
_entity_poly.pdbx_seq_one_letter_code
_entity_poly.pdbx_strand_id
1 'polypeptide(L)'
;MALKSGTMMKEHCYNSPLDVLKEYWGYDSFRPMQEDIVNTALEDRDVLAILPTGGGKSVCFQVPAMMKDGIAIVVTPLIALMKDQVQNLAARGIKALC
;
A
#
# COMPACT_ATOMS: atom_id res chain seq x y z
N MET A 1 3.22 12.72 -0.32
CA MET A 1 3.84 11.59 0.38
C MET A 1 4.50 10.67 -0.63
N ALA A 2 5.70 10.28 -0.38
CA ALA A 2 6.41 9.34 -1.22
C ALA A 2 6.62 8.04 -0.46
N LEU A 3 6.23 6.93 -1.08
CA LEU A 3 6.33 5.62 -0.50
C LEU A 3 7.37 4.84 -1.30
N LYS A 4 8.46 4.46 -0.63
CA LYS A 4 9.51 3.72 -1.28
C LYS A 4 9.16 2.24 -1.24
N SER A 5 9.15 1.61 -2.41
CA SER A 5 8.88 0.18 -2.46
C SER A 5 9.97 -0.57 -1.71
N GLY A 6 9.71 -1.82 -1.39
CA GLY A 6 10.63 -2.61 -0.61
C GLY A 6 11.88 -3.08 -1.34
N THR A 7 12.40 -2.25 -2.25
CA THR A 7 13.54 -2.64 -3.07
C THR A 7 14.80 -2.96 -2.29
N MET A 8 14.96 -2.33 -1.14
CA MET A 8 16.10 -2.65 -0.30
C MET A 8 16.00 -4.05 0.28
N MET A 9 14.85 -4.68 0.15
CA MET A 9 14.61 -6.05 0.59
C MET A 9 14.60 -6.97 -0.61
N LYS A 10 15.64 -6.95 -1.38
CA LYS A 10 15.70 -7.68 -2.65
C LYS A 10 15.52 -9.17 -2.49
N GLU A 11 15.91 -9.70 -1.36
CA GLU A 11 15.75 -11.10 -1.07
C GLU A 11 14.29 -11.47 -0.77
N HIS A 12 13.43 -10.47 -0.59
CA HIS A 12 12.02 -10.71 -0.34
C HIS A 12 11.26 -10.68 -1.65
N CYS A 13 10.96 -11.85 -2.16
CA CYS A 13 10.11 -12.02 -3.32
C CYS A 13 8.72 -12.33 -2.86
N TYR A 14 7.81 -11.37 -3.02
CA TYR A 14 6.41 -11.59 -2.66
C TYR A 14 5.70 -12.29 -3.79
N ASN A 15 5.18 -13.47 -3.51
CA ASN A 15 4.46 -14.26 -4.51
C ASN A 15 3.07 -13.70 -4.79
N SER A 16 2.50 -12.99 -3.83
CA SER A 16 1.14 -12.46 -3.99
C SER A 16 0.95 -11.23 -3.12
N PRO A 17 -0.03 -10.39 -3.46
CA PRO A 17 -0.39 -9.25 -2.61
C PRO A 17 -0.78 -9.65 -1.19
N LEU A 18 -1.38 -10.83 -1.04
CA LEU A 18 -1.77 -11.32 0.27
C LEU A 18 -0.56 -11.56 1.17
N ASP A 19 0.55 -12.00 0.60
CA ASP A 19 1.79 -12.18 1.36
C ASP A 19 2.25 -10.86 1.97
N VAL A 20 2.19 -9.78 1.20
CA VAL A 20 2.55 -8.45 1.68
C VAL A 20 1.58 -8.01 2.78
N LEU A 21 0.30 -8.24 2.58
CA LEU A 21 -0.71 -7.88 3.58
C LEU A 21 -0.47 -8.60 4.89
N LYS A 22 -0.17 -9.87 4.85
CA LYS A 22 0.11 -10.65 6.06
C LYS A 22 1.38 -10.17 6.75
N GLU A 23 2.44 -9.91 6.01
CA GLU A 23 3.72 -9.56 6.60
C GLU A 23 3.70 -8.19 7.26
N TYR A 24 3.12 -7.18 6.60
CA TYR A 24 3.21 -5.81 7.10
C TYR A 24 1.98 -5.38 7.88
N TRP A 25 0.83 -5.93 7.60
CA TRP A 25 -0.42 -5.55 8.29
C TRP A 25 -0.98 -6.64 9.20
N GLY A 26 -0.55 -7.88 9.01
CA GLY A 26 -0.99 -8.97 9.87
C GLY A 26 -2.41 -9.46 9.61
N TYR A 27 -2.99 -9.08 8.48
CA TYR A 27 -4.33 -9.53 8.13
C TYR A 27 -4.27 -10.81 7.32
N ASP A 28 -5.21 -11.71 7.53
CA ASP A 28 -5.24 -12.99 6.85
C ASP A 28 -5.90 -12.92 5.47
N SER A 29 -6.71 -11.90 5.22
CA SER A 29 -7.40 -11.76 3.95
C SER A 29 -7.69 -10.29 3.66
N PHE A 30 -7.92 -10.01 2.39
CA PHE A 30 -8.38 -8.69 1.97
C PHE A 30 -9.86 -8.53 2.29
N ARG A 31 -10.28 -7.28 2.52
CA ARG A 31 -11.69 -6.94 2.59
C ARG A 31 -12.29 -6.97 1.18
N PRO A 32 -13.62 -7.04 1.07
CA PRO A 32 -14.27 -7.02 -0.25
C PRO A 32 -13.75 -5.84 -1.08
N MET A 33 -13.50 -6.08 -2.35
CA MET A 33 -13.01 -5.15 -3.36
C MET A 33 -11.53 -4.75 -3.23
N GLN A 34 -10.90 -4.92 -2.08
CA GLN A 34 -9.48 -4.56 -1.94
C GLN A 34 -8.61 -5.37 -2.90
N GLU A 35 -8.83 -6.68 -2.96
CA GLU A 35 -8.01 -7.54 -3.80
C GLU A 35 -8.12 -7.18 -5.27
N ASP A 36 -9.32 -6.89 -5.74
CA ASP A 36 -9.52 -6.50 -7.13
C ASP A 36 -8.80 -5.21 -7.46
N ILE A 37 -8.84 -4.24 -6.55
CA ILE A 37 -8.17 -2.96 -6.73
C ILE A 37 -6.65 -3.17 -6.78
N VAL A 38 -6.12 -3.93 -5.84
CA VAL A 38 -4.70 -4.21 -5.74
C VAL A 38 -4.21 -4.92 -7.00
N ASN A 39 -4.91 -5.95 -7.43
CA ASN A 39 -4.51 -6.71 -8.61
C ASN A 39 -4.55 -5.86 -9.87
N THR A 40 -5.56 -5.00 -10.01
CA THR A 40 -5.66 -4.11 -11.17
C THR A 40 -4.49 -3.12 -11.19
N ALA A 41 -4.13 -2.58 -10.04
CA ALA A 41 -3.00 -1.68 -9.94
C ALA A 41 -1.69 -2.38 -10.28
N LEU A 42 -1.54 -3.63 -9.88
CA LEU A 42 -0.34 -4.40 -10.18
C LEU A 42 -0.20 -4.74 -11.67
N GLU A 43 -1.31 -4.72 -12.41
CA GLU A 43 -1.30 -4.91 -13.86
C GLU A 43 -0.95 -3.64 -14.63
N ASP A 44 -0.53 -2.59 -13.93
CA ASP A 44 -0.20 -1.27 -14.51
C ASP A 44 -1.41 -0.60 -15.17
N ARG A 45 -2.59 -0.87 -14.65
CA ARG A 45 -3.83 -0.26 -15.12
C ARG A 45 -4.30 0.82 -14.16
N ASP A 46 -4.91 1.84 -14.71
CA ASP A 46 -5.49 2.89 -13.88
C ASP A 46 -6.74 2.37 -13.16
N VAL A 47 -6.90 2.81 -11.92
CA VAL A 47 -8.02 2.38 -11.08
C VAL A 47 -8.68 3.59 -10.46
N LEU A 48 -10.00 3.66 -10.57
CA LEU A 48 -10.80 4.58 -9.77
C LEU A 48 -11.60 3.75 -8.79
N ALA A 49 -11.26 3.88 -7.51
CA ALA A 49 -11.91 3.12 -6.46
C ALA A 49 -12.60 4.05 -5.47
N ILE A 50 -13.88 3.80 -5.24
CA ILE A 50 -14.67 4.57 -4.27
C ILE A 50 -15.09 3.61 -3.18
N LEU A 51 -14.55 3.83 -1.99
CA LEU A 51 -14.81 2.96 -0.85
C LEU A 51 -15.35 3.79 0.32
N PRO A 52 -16.18 3.19 1.17
CA PRO A 52 -16.68 3.92 2.34
C PRO A 52 -15.56 4.24 3.32
N THR A 53 -15.75 5.28 4.10
CA THR A 53 -14.81 5.68 5.14
C THR A 53 -14.59 4.50 6.09
N GLY A 54 -13.33 4.22 6.41
CA GLY A 54 -12.99 3.10 7.25
C GLY A 54 -12.96 1.77 6.53
N GLY A 55 -13.08 1.76 5.20
CA GLY A 55 -13.09 0.54 4.41
C GLY A 55 -11.71 -0.01 4.05
N GLY A 56 -10.65 0.50 4.66
CA GLY A 56 -9.31 0.01 4.36
C GLY A 56 -8.75 0.53 3.04
N LYS A 57 -9.06 1.77 2.71
CA LYS A 57 -8.65 2.36 1.42
C LYS A 57 -7.14 2.42 1.26
N SER A 58 -6.43 2.68 2.34
CA SER A 58 -4.97 2.86 2.27
C SER A 58 -4.24 1.62 1.79
N VAL A 59 -4.70 0.45 2.20
CA VAL A 59 -4.10 -0.82 1.80
C VAL A 59 -4.15 -0.98 0.28
N CYS A 60 -5.18 -0.45 -0.37
CA CYS A 60 -5.37 -0.60 -1.80
C CYS A 60 -4.24 0.01 -2.62
N PHE A 61 -3.58 1.06 -2.13
CA PHE A 61 -2.43 1.62 -2.83
C PHE A 61 -1.11 1.26 -2.16
N GLN A 62 -1.11 1.01 -0.86
CA GLN A 62 0.12 0.70 -0.13
C GLN A 62 0.66 -0.68 -0.50
N VAL A 63 -0.18 -1.68 -0.62
CA VAL A 63 0.27 -3.03 -1.00
C VAL A 63 0.88 -3.04 -2.40
N PRO A 64 0.25 -2.48 -3.45
CA PRO A 64 0.90 -2.41 -4.75
C PRO A 64 2.21 -1.64 -4.72
N ALA A 65 2.28 -0.56 -3.93
CA ALA A 65 3.51 0.23 -3.81
C ALA A 65 4.66 -0.60 -3.27
N MET A 66 4.38 -1.52 -2.36
CA MET A 66 5.41 -2.39 -1.78
C MET A 66 5.88 -3.47 -2.74
N MET A 67 5.04 -3.86 -3.69
CA MET A 67 5.35 -4.94 -4.62
C MET A 67 6.04 -4.47 -5.90
N LYS A 68 5.82 -3.22 -6.28
CA LYS A 68 6.42 -2.65 -7.49
C LYS A 68 7.75 -2.00 -7.17
N ASP A 69 8.66 -2.05 -8.12
CA ASP A 69 9.94 -1.37 -8.00
C ASP A 69 9.72 0.13 -8.17
N GLY A 70 10.55 0.91 -7.46
CA GLY A 70 10.52 2.35 -7.60
C GLY A 70 9.89 3.03 -6.41
N ILE A 71 9.34 4.20 -6.65
CA ILE A 71 8.74 5.05 -5.62
C ILE A 71 7.28 5.31 -5.98
N ALA A 72 6.40 5.11 -5.01
CA ALA A 72 5.01 5.48 -5.16
C ALA A 72 4.79 6.88 -4.59
N ILE A 73 4.12 7.72 -5.36
CA ILE A 73 3.79 9.08 -4.93
C ILE A 73 2.31 9.13 -4.61
N VAL A 74 1.99 9.54 -3.39
CA VAL A 74 0.61 9.63 -2.92
C VAL A 74 0.25 11.08 -2.69
N VAL A 75 -0.83 11.53 -3.34
CA VAL A 75 -1.31 12.89 -3.22
C VAL A 75 -2.57 12.88 -2.36
N THR A 76 -2.57 13.69 -1.31
CA THR A 76 -3.72 13.83 -0.42
C THR A 76 -3.88 15.29 -0.04
N PRO A 77 -5.12 15.77 0.13
CA PRO A 77 -5.35 17.18 0.42
C PRO A 77 -5.05 17.59 1.87
N LEU A 78 -4.91 16.63 2.78
CA LEU A 78 -4.76 16.92 4.20
C LEU A 78 -3.37 16.52 4.69
N ILE A 79 -2.61 17.53 5.16
CA ILE A 79 -1.25 17.29 5.67
C ILE A 79 -1.27 16.41 6.92
N ALA A 80 -2.24 16.60 7.79
CA ALA A 80 -2.36 15.78 8.99
C ALA A 80 -2.54 14.31 8.65
N LEU A 81 -3.35 14.03 7.64
CA LEU A 81 -3.56 12.66 7.18
C LEU A 81 -2.28 12.05 6.61
N MET A 82 -1.51 12.86 5.88
CA MET A 82 -0.20 12.41 5.36
C MET A 82 0.72 11.98 6.49
N LYS A 83 0.82 12.80 7.52
CA LYS A 83 1.68 12.50 8.66
C LYS A 83 1.27 11.24 9.38
N ASP A 84 -0.04 11.06 9.56
CA ASP A 84 -0.55 9.84 10.19
C ASP A 84 -0.20 8.61 9.35
N GLN A 85 -0.33 8.69 8.05
CA GLN A 85 0.02 7.57 7.18
C GLN A 85 1.51 7.25 7.23
N VAL A 86 2.36 8.27 7.21
CA VAL A 86 3.80 8.07 7.31
C VAL A 86 4.16 7.39 8.63
N GLN A 87 3.57 7.82 9.73
CA GLN A 87 3.82 7.22 11.04
C GLN A 87 3.34 5.77 11.10
N ASN A 88 2.17 5.50 10.56
CA ASN A 88 1.64 4.14 10.55
C ASN A 88 2.49 3.20 9.71
N LEU A 89 2.99 3.68 8.58
CA LEU A 89 3.87 2.89 7.74
C LEU A 89 5.21 2.66 8.42
N ALA A 90 5.76 3.68 9.06
CA ALA A 90 7.01 3.55 9.78
C ALA A 90 6.91 2.51 10.90
N ALA A 91 5.77 2.49 11.59
CA ALA A 91 5.53 1.51 12.64
C ALA A 91 5.50 0.08 12.10
N ARG A 92 5.23 -0.08 10.82
CA ARG A 92 5.24 -1.39 10.14
C ARG A 92 6.55 -1.70 9.45
N GLY A 93 7.56 -0.83 9.59
CA GLY A 93 8.85 -1.03 8.95
C GLY A 93 8.90 -0.59 7.50
N ILE A 94 7.96 0.22 7.07
CA ILE A 94 7.89 0.70 5.68
C ILE A 94 8.35 2.15 5.64
N LYS A 95 9.26 2.45 4.71
CA LYS A 95 9.79 3.79 4.54
C LYS A 95 8.82 4.67 3.78
N ALA A 96 8.45 5.79 4.38
CA ALA A 96 7.61 6.79 3.72
C ALA A 96 8.04 8.18 4.16
N LEU A 97 7.90 9.14 3.27
CA LEU A 97 8.27 10.54 3.52
C LEU A 97 7.12 11.47 3.16
N CYS A 98 6.97 12.51 3.95
CA CYS A 98 6.04 13.58 3.59
C CYS A 98 6.69 14.54 2.62
#